data_28c33e8f66b29307553774d2259298f9
#
_entry.id   28c33e8f66b29307553774d2259298f9
#
_cell.length_a   1.000
_cell.length_b   1.000
_cell.length_c   1.000
_cell.angle_alpha   90.00
_cell.angle_beta   90.00
_cell.angle_gamma   90.00
#
_symmetry.space_group_name_H-M   'P 1'
#
loop_
_entity.id
_entity.type
_entity.pdbx_description
1 polymer ?
#
loop_
_entity_poly.entity_id
_entity_poly.type
_entity_poly.pdbx_seq_one_letter_code
_entity_poly.pdbx_strand_id
1 'polypeptide(L)'
;QMTAARDLDTCPYVGLQPFLEEHREYFFGREKDQRIIIANVLASPLTVFYGSSGVGKSSVLMAGVVPQLRRDRPRIPVVVFREWVGDEFQQRLARACIASVKNCVGDADLPAEDLPLDELLRACCARARETVLVILDQFEEYYLYHEKANAPTSFEAQLARAINREDVDVGFLIALRED
;
A
#
# COMPACT_ATOMS: atom_id res chain seq x y z
N GLN A 1 46.12 -13.99 15.68
CA GLN A 1 45.66 -13.14 14.57
C GLN A 1 44.31 -13.64 14.14
N MET A 2 43.24 -13.06 14.69
CA MET A 2 41.88 -13.31 14.26
C MET A 2 41.50 -12.25 13.21
N THR A 3 41.36 -12.68 11.99
CA THR A 3 40.86 -11.86 10.89
C THR A 3 39.36 -11.72 11.09
N ALA A 4 38.90 -10.50 11.45
CA ALA A 4 37.48 -10.19 11.52
C ALA A 4 36.85 -10.38 10.14
N ALA A 5 35.90 -11.30 10.01
CA ALA A 5 35.00 -11.38 8.88
C ALA A 5 34.21 -10.06 8.83
N ARG A 6 34.41 -9.26 7.78
CA ARG A 6 33.58 -8.11 7.50
C ARG A 6 32.21 -8.61 7.11
N ASP A 7 31.22 -8.24 7.89
CA ASP A 7 29.80 -8.38 7.55
C ASP A 7 29.55 -7.70 6.19
N LEU A 8 29.35 -8.50 5.16
CA LEU A 8 28.99 -8.07 3.80
C LEU A 8 27.49 -7.72 3.67
N ASP A 9 26.75 -7.79 4.79
CA ASP A 9 25.29 -7.57 4.81
C ASP A 9 24.85 -6.10 4.96
N THR A 10 25.78 -5.14 4.96
CA THR A 10 25.44 -3.71 5.13
C THR A 10 25.83 -2.86 3.93
N CYS A 11 25.58 -3.35 2.71
CA CYS A 11 25.75 -2.49 1.53
C CYS A 11 24.52 -1.56 1.41
N PRO A 12 24.68 -0.23 1.55
CA PRO A 12 23.55 0.72 1.45
C PRO A 12 23.01 0.86 0.02
N TYR A 13 23.67 0.23 -0.95
CA TYR A 13 23.29 0.28 -2.36
C TYR A 13 22.62 -1.03 -2.77
N VAL A 14 21.29 -1.04 -2.83
CA VAL A 14 20.49 -2.21 -3.24
C VAL A 14 20.36 -2.38 -4.77
N GLY A 15 21.11 -1.62 -5.56
CA GLY A 15 21.07 -1.67 -7.02
C GLY A 15 19.75 -1.12 -7.58
N LEU A 16 19.13 -1.87 -8.50
CA LEU A 16 17.84 -1.50 -9.12
C LEU A 16 16.62 -1.96 -8.30
N GLN A 17 16.84 -2.56 -7.13
CA GLN A 17 15.73 -2.95 -6.26
C GLN A 17 15.22 -1.74 -5.47
N PRO A 18 13.90 -1.66 -5.17
CA PRO A 18 13.38 -0.60 -4.33
C PRO A 18 13.89 -0.75 -2.90
N PHE A 19 14.17 0.38 -2.25
CA PHE A 19 14.42 0.41 -0.81
C PHE A 19 13.16 -0.06 -0.08
N LEU A 20 13.31 -1.03 0.80
CA LEU A 20 12.25 -1.54 1.67
C LEU A 20 12.29 -0.87 3.05
N GLU A 21 11.31 -1.18 3.89
CA GLU A 21 11.21 -0.63 5.25
C GLU A 21 12.47 -0.88 6.10
N GLU A 22 13.12 -2.02 5.93
CA GLU A 22 14.40 -2.38 6.56
C GLU A 22 15.59 -1.52 6.12
N HIS A 23 15.51 -0.90 4.93
CA HIS A 23 16.55 -0.02 4.37
C HIS A 23 16.33 1.46 4.71
N ARG A 24 15.37 1.78 5.57
CA ARG A 24 14.96 3.15 5.88
C ARG A 24 16.13 4.04 6.36
N GLU A 25 17.08 3.47 7.09
CA GLU A 25 18.25 4.20 7.62
C GLU A 25 19.17 4.72 6.51
N TYR A 26 19.07 4.16 5.30
CA TYR A 26 19.88 4.56 4.14
C TYR A 26 19.09 5.41 3.13
N PHE A 27 17.81 5.71 3.41
CA PHE A 27 16.93 6.43 2.50
C PHE A 27 16.82 7.91 2.88
N PHE A 28 17.66 8.76 2.27
CA PHE A 28 17.76 10.20 2.56
C PHE A 28 17.36 11.05 1.34
N GLY A 29 17.05 12.34 1.60
CA GLY A 29 16.89 13.36 0.56
C GLY A 29 15.50 13.44 -0.07
N ARG A 30 14.52 12.65 0.39
CA ARG A 30 13.13 12.65 -0.12
C ARG A 30 12.10 13.00 0.95
N GLU A 31 12.51 13.63 2.05
CA GLU A 31 11.65 13.94 3.21
C GLU A 31 10.54 14.93 2.84
N LYS A 32 10.78 15.82 1.89
CA LYS A 32 9.76 16.73 1.37
C LYS A 32 8.66 15.99 0.63
N ASP A 33 9.05 15.05 -0.24
CA ASP A 33 8.10 14.24 -1.00
C ASP A 33 7.27 13.35 -0.07
N GLN A 34 7.92 12.71 0.89
CA GLN A 34 7.24 11.90 1.91
C GLN A 34 6.17 12.71 2.65
N ARG A 35 6.49 13.91 3.13
CA ARG A 35 5.54 14.78 3.84
C ARG A 35 4.37 15.18 2.97
N ILE A 36 4.60 15.50 1.69
CA ILE A 36 3.53 15.87 0.74
C ILE A 36 2.62 14.67 0.49
N ILE A 37 3.18 13.48 0.25
CA ILE A 37 2.42 12.25 0.01
C ILE A 37 1.57 11.91 1.25
N ILE A 38 2.16 11.94 2.45
CA ILE A 38 1.45 11.66 3.71
C ILE A 38 0.30 12.66 3.91
N ALA A 39 0.56 13.95 3.71
CA ALA A 39 -0.48 14.97 3.84
C ALA A 39 -1.65 14.72 2.86
N ASN A 40 -1.35 14.39 1.61
CA ASN A 40 -2.38 14.14 0.59
C ASN A 40 -3.19 12.88 0.90
N VAL A 41 -2.55 11.76 1.25
CA VAL A 41 -3.25 10.49 1.52
C VAL A 41 -4.12 10.55 2.76
N LEU A 42 -3.79 11.41 3.73
CA LEU A 42 -4.60 11.64 4.92
C LEU A 42 -5.73 12.66 4.70
N ALA A 43 -5.64 13.51 3.67
CA ALA A 43 -6.59 14.59 3.41
C ALA A 43 -7.60 14.27 2.30
N SER A 44 -7.35 13.25 1.49
CA SER A 44 -8.14 12.96 0.29
C SER A 44 -8.47 11.47 0.20
N PRO A 45 -9.68 11.10 -0.28
CA PRO A 45 -10.05 9.69 -0.48
C PRO A 45 -9.21 9.01 -1.56
N LEU A 46 -8.63 9.78 -2.49
CA LEU A 46 -7.75 9.28 -3.54
C LEU A 46 -6.57 10.22 -3.77
N THR A 47 -5.36 9.65 -3.68
CA THR A 47 -4.11 10.30 -4.08
C THR A 47 -3.49 9.50 -5.23
N VAL A 48 -3.14 10.15 -6.32
CA VAL A 48 -2.41 9.52 -7.43
C VAL A 48 -0.95 9.97 -7.38
N PHE A 49 -0.04 9.01 -7.33
CA PHE A 49 1.41 9.21 -7.33
C PHE A 49 2.00 8.63 -8.61
N TYR A 50 2.23 9.46 -9.60
CA TYR A 50 2.74 9.04 -10.89
C TYR A 50 4.12 9.65 -11.19
N GLY A 51 4.84 9.03 -12.12
CA GLY A 51 6.16 9.48 -12.59
C GLY A 51 6.87 8.38 -13.34
N SER A 52 7.92 8.75 -14.04
CA SER A 52 8.70 7.85 -14.90
C SER A 52 9.22 6.63 -14.14
N SER A 53 9.54 5.56 -14.88
CA SER A 53 10.19 4.38 -14.31
C SER A 53 11.53 4.74 -13.67
N GLY A 54 11.87 4.09 -12.56
CA GLY A 54 13.17 4.27 -11.90
C GLY A 54 13.35 5.54 -11.07
N VAL A 55 12.37 6.46 -11.01
CA VAL A 55 12.46 7.67 -10.16
C VAL A 55 12.33 7.41 -8.66
N GLY A 56 12.22 6.13 -8.26
CA GLY A 56 12.19 5.72 -6.87
C GLY A 56 10.83 5.82 -6.19
N LYS A 57 9.71 5.77 -6.93
CA LYS A 57 8.35 5.81 -6.34
C LYS A 57 8.15 4.77 -5.25
N SER A 58 8.39 3.49 -5.57
CA SER A 58 8.24 2.39 -4.58
C SER A 58 9.19 2.56 -3.40
N SER A 59 10.42 3.06 -3.62
CA SER A 59 11.36 3.34 -2.51
C SER A 59 10.85 4.44 -1.59
N VAL A 60 10.30 5.54 -2.15
CA VAL A 60 9.68 6.61 -1.35
C VAL A 60 8.52 6.07 -0.52
N LEU A 61 7.69 5.21 -1.11
CA LEU A 61 6.57 4.60 -0.40
C LEU A 61 7.03 3.62 0.68
N MET A 62 7.88 2.64 0.32
CA MET A 62 8.26 1.54 1.21
C MET A 62 9.24 1.94 2.31
N ALA A 63 10.27 2.76 1.99
CA ALA A 63 11.27 3.16 2.97
C ALA A 63 10.96 4.50 3.66
N GLY A 64 10.04 5.30 3.11
CA GLY A 64 9.68 6.61 3.64
C GLY A 64 8.27 6.69 4.20
N VAL A 65 7.27 6.70 3.31
CA VAL A 65 5.86 7.00 3.65
C VAL A 65 5.27 5.96 4.60
N VAL A 66 5.34 4.67 4.26
CA VAL A 66 4.73 3.57 5.04
C VAL A 66 5.32 3.48 6.44
N PRO A 67 6.66 3.47 6.65
CA PRO A 67 7.23 3.44 7.99
C PRO A 67 6.87 4.66 8.82
N GLN A 68 6.78 5.84 8.19
CA GLN A 68 6.40 7.06 8.87
C GLN A 68 4.93 7.03 9.31
N LEU A 69 4.01 6.62 8.43
CA LEU A 69 2.59 6.46 8.77
C LEU A 69 2.39 5.47 9.92
N ARG A 70 3.02 4.30 9.86
CA ARG A 70 2.92 3.28 10.92
C ARG A 70 3.45 3.76 12.27
N ARG A 71 4.53 4.55 12.27
CA ARG A 71 5.10 5.13 13.48
C ARG A 71 4.23 6.25 14.06
N ASP A 72 3.81 7.18 13.20
CA ASP A 72 3.13 8.41 13.64
C ASP A 72 1.63 8.19 13.86
N ARG A 73 1.07 7.14 13.24
CA ARG A 73 -0.36 6.77 13.29
C ARG A 73 -0.54 5.25 13.50
N PRO A 74 -0.08 4.67 14.62
CA PRO A 74 -0.02 3.22 14.82
C PRO A 74 -1.39 2.52 14.85
N ARG A 75 -2.47 3.28 14.98
CA ARG A 75 -3.85 2.75 14.94
C ARG A 75 -4.44 2.66 13.54
N ILE A 76 -3.89 3.40 12.57
CA ILE A 76 -4.36 3.41 11.19
C ILE A 76 -3.80 2.17 10.47
N PRO A 77 -4.66 1.24 10.00
CA PRO A 77 -4.21 0.14 9.17
C PRO A 77 -3.65 0.67 7.84
N VAL A 78 -2.39 0.35 7.54
CA VAL A 78 -1.72 0.72 6.29
C VAL A 78 -1.48 -0.53 5.47
N VAL A 79 -2.29 -0.70 4.44
CA VAL A 79 -2.22 -1.81 3.46
C VAL A 79 -1.30 -1.39 2.33
N VAL A 80 -0.37 -2.27 1.96
CA VAL A 80 0.46 -2.10 0.76
C VAL A 80 0.27 -3.31 -0.14
N PHE A 81 -0.07 -3.07 -1.40
CA PHE A 81 -0.31 -4.12 -2.36
C PHE A 81 0.36 -3.81 -3.70
N ARG A 82 1.03 -4.84 -4.28
CA ARG A 82 1.73 -4.78 -5.57
C ARG A 82 1.77 -6.13 -6.31
N GLU A 83 0.98 -7.10 -5.87
CA GLU A 83 1.00 -8.46 -6.39
C GLU A 83 -0.12 -8.69 -7.41
N TRP A 84 -0.02 -8.03 -8.57
CA TRP A 84 -1.09 -7.99 -9.58
C TRP A 84 -1.20 -9.22 -10.45
N VAL A 85 -0.20 -10.12 -10.45
CA VAL A 85 -0.15 -11.30 -11.31
C VAL A 85 -1.17 -12.37 -10.88
N GLY A 86 -1.94 -12.89 -11.86
CA GLY A 86 -2.87 -14.02 -11.68
C GLY A 86 -4.23 -13.63 -11.11
N ASP A 87 -5.20 -14.52 -11.29
CA ASP A 87 -6.62 -14.26 -11.00
C ASP A 87 -6.93 -14.12 -9.50
N GLU A 88 -6.05 -14.63 -8.64
CA GLU A 88 -6.23 -14.58 -7.18
C GLU A 88 -5.76 -13.27 -6.53
N PHE A 89 -5.38 -12.25 -7.31
CA PHE A 89 -4.86 -11.00 -6.74
C PHE A 89 -5.88 -10.32 -5.80
N GLN A 90 -7.19 -10.41 -6.09
CA GLN A 90 -8.23 -9.85 -5.23
C GLN A 90 -8.26 -10.52 -3.86
N GLN A 91 -8.08 -11.84 -3.80
CA GLN A 91 -7.99 -12.58 -2.54
C GLN A 91 -6.72 -12.20 -1.77
N ARG A 92 -5.58 -12.03 -2.46
CA ARG A 92 -4.34 -11.54 -1.82
C ARG A 92 -4.50 -10.14 -1.27
N LEU A 93 -5.16 -9.24 -2.01
CA LEU A 93 -5.48 -7.89 -1.54
C LEU A 93 -6.40 -7.94 -0.31
N ALA A 94 -7.43 -8.77 -0.34
CA ALA A 94 -8.34 -8.96 0.80
C ALA A 94 -7.58 -9.42 2.06
N ARG A 95 -6.72 -10.43 1.92
CA ARG A 95 -5.85 -10.89 3.03
C ARG A 95 -4.93 -9.80 3.54
N ALA A 96 -4.34 -8.99 2.66
CA ALA A 96 -3.49 -7.87 3.06
C ALA A 96 -4.28 -6.82 3.87
N CYS A 97 -5.53 -6.50 3.47
CA CYS A 97 -6.40 -5.61 4.21
C CYS A 97 -6.71 -6.17 5.61
N ILE A 98 -7.14 -7.43 5.69
CA ILE A 98 -7.47 -8.09 6.96
C ILE A 98 -6.25 -8.18 7.87
N ALA A 99 -5.09 -8.57 7.33
CA ALA A 99 -3.84 -8.65 8.08
C ALA A 99 -3.42 -7.29 8.66
N SER A 100 -3.59 -6.21 7.90
CA SER A 100 -3.28 -4.86 8.36
C SER A 100 -4.19 -4.44 9.53
N VAL A 101 -5.49 -4.73 9.45
CA VAL A 101 -6.44 -4.48 10.54
C VAL A 101 -6.10 -5.33 11.76
N LYS A 102 -5.84 -6.63 11.58
CA LYS A 102 -5.42 -7.55 12.64
C LYS A 102 -4.20 -7.01 13.41
N ASN A 103 -3.21 -6.50 12.71
CA ASN A 103 -2.00 -5.95 13.33
C ASN A 103 -2.27 -4.72 14.20
N CYS A 104 -3.33 -3.95 13.89
CA CYS A 104 -3.70 -2.76 14.67
C CYS A 104 -4.64 -3.06 15.85
N VAL A 105 -5.56 -4.02 15.70
CA VAL A 105 -6.68 -4.22 16.66
C VAL A 105 -6.85 -5.65 17.15
N GLY A 106 -5.99 -6.58 16.74
CA GLY A 106 -6.04 -8.00 17.13
C GLY A 106 -6.98 -8.86 16.28
N ASP A 107 -7.10 -10.14 16.65
CA ASP A 107 -7.74 -11.21 15.86
C ASP A 107 -9.27 -11.29 15.95
N ALA A 108 -9.90 -10.63 16.92
CA ALA A 108 -11.32 -10.78 17.13
C ALA A 108 -12.14 -10.07 16.03
N ASP A 109 -13.22 -10.70 15.58
CA ASP A 109 -14.22 -10.14 14.67
C ASP A 109 -13.64 -9.56 13.36
N LEU A 110 -12.69 -10.27 12.75
CA LEU A 110 -12.11 -9.89 11.45
C LEU A 110 -13.13 -10.12 10.32
N PRO A 111 -13.11 -9.29 9.25
CA PRO A 111 -13.95 -9.48 8.07
C PRO A 111 -13.68 -10.79 7.34
N ALA A 112 -14.66 -11.28 6.59
CA ALA A 112 -14.50 -12.43 5.69
C ALA A 112 -13.69 -12.05 4.44
N GLU A 113 -12.89 -13.00 3.93
CA GLU A 113 -11.98 -12.76 2.77
C GLU A 113 -12.71 -12.69 1.43
N ASP A 114 -13.92 -13.23 1.33
CA ASP A 114 -14.71 -13.38 0.11
C ASP A 114 -15.64 -12.19 -0.17
N LEU A 115 -15.59 -11.15 0.65
CA LEU A 115 -16.37 -9.94 0.44
C LEU A 115 -15.86 -9.15 -0.78
N PRO A 116 -16.77 -8.49 -1.54
CA PRO A 116 -16.37 -7.47 -2.50
C PRO A 116 -15.50 -6.39 -1.83
N LEU A 117 -14.55 -5.81 -2.58
CA LEU A 117 -13.55 -4.89 -2.02
C LEU A 117 -14.17 -3.72 -1.23
N ASP A 118 -15.23 -3.12 -1.76
CA ASP A 118 -15.93 -2.00 -1.13
C ASP A 118 -16.61 -2.40 0.20
N GLU A 119 -17.19 -3.60 0.28
CA GLU A 119 -17.77 -4.14 1.51
C GLU A 119 -16.70 -4.59 2.50
N LEU A 120 -15.62 -5.21 2.02
CA LEU A 120 -14.48 -5.60 2.82
C LEU A 120 -13.86 -4.38 3.53
N LEU A 121 -13.60 -3.31 2.79
CA LEU A 121 -13.00 -2.10 3.33
C LEU A 121 -13.94 -1.41 4.34
N ARG A 122 -15.25 -1.41 4.08
CA ARG A 122 -16.24 -0.95 5.04
C ARG A 122 -16.16 -1.73 6.36
N ALA A 123 -16.08 -3.05 6.28
CA ALA A 123 -15.95 -3.92 7.46
C ALA A 123 -14.60 -3.71 8.18
N CYS A 124 -13.51 -3.50 7.42
CA CYS A 124 -12.19 -3.16 7.96
C CYS A 124 -12.22 -1.84 8.75
N CYS A 125 -12.80 -0.78 8.19
CA CYS A 125 -12.93 0.53 8.87
C CYS A 125 -13.80 0.42 10.13
N ALA A 126 -14.93 -0.28 10.04
CA ALA A 126 -15.81 -0.50 11.18
C ALA A 126 -15.09 -1.26 12.32
N ARG A 127 -14.26 -2.25 11.97
CA ARG A 127 -13.48 -3.03 12.93
C ARG A 127 -12.32 -2.22 13.53
N ALA A 128 -11.59 -1.49 12.71
CA ALA A 128 -10.49 -0.65 13.14
C ALA A 128 -10.96 0.59 13.93
N ARG A 129 -12.15 1.09 13.65
CA ARG A 129 -12.69 2.39 14.11
C ARG A 129 -11.75 3.56 13.75
N GLU A 130 -11.07 3.42 12.64
CA GLU A 130 -10.08 4.35 12.10
C GLU A 130 -10.14 4.31 10.57
N THR A 131 -9.59 5.32 9.91
CA THR A 131 -9.32 5.32 8.46
C THR A 131 -8.46 4.10 8.10
N VAL A 132 -8.78 3.43 7.00
CA VAL A 132 -7.90 2.41 6.40
C VAL A 132 -7.18 3.03 5.21
N LEU A 133 -5.85 2.98 5.19
CA LEU A 133 -5.06 3.47 4.07
C LEU A 133 -4.64 2.31 3.17
N VAL A 134 -4.99 2.39 1.88
CA VAL A 134 -4.68 1.36 0.87
C VAL A 134 -3.72 1.95 -0.17
N ILE A 135 -2.50 1.45 -0.20
CA ILE A 135 -1.45 1.82 -1.15
C ILE A 135 -1.36 0.73 -2.22
N LEU A 136 -1.75 1.08 -3.44
CA LEU A 136 -1.68 0.24 -4.63
C LEU A 136 -0.44 0.63 -5.42
N ASP A 137 0.68 -0.08 -5.20
CA ASP A 137 1.95 0.19 -5.88
C ASP A 137 2.05 -0.56 -7.20
N GLN A 138 2.70 0.03 -8.19
CA GLN A 138 2.85 -0.53 -9.54
C GLN A 138 1.49 -0.88 -10.18
N PHE A 139 0.47 -0.02 -10.00
CA PHE A 139 -0.90 -0.30 -10.43
C PHE A 139 -1.03 -0.42 -11.96
N GLU A 140 -0.09 0.09 -12.74
CA GLU A 140 0.01 -0.16 -14.17
C GLU A 140 0.09 -1.65 -14.51
N GLU A 141 0.69 -2.48 -13.63
CA GLU A 141 0.78 -3.93 -13.83
C GLU A 141 -0.59 -4.60 -13.80
N TYR A 142 -1.55 -4.06 -13.06
CA TYR A 142 -2.92 -4.56 -13.11
C TYR A 142 -3.45 -4.61 -14.54
N TYR A 143 -3.27 -3.54 -15.32
CA TYR A 143 -3.74 -3.47 -16.72
C TYR A 143 -2.91 -4.31 -17.69
N LEU A 144 -1.71 -4.74 -17.31
CA LEU A 144 -0.90 -5.66 -18.10
C LEU A 144 -1.36 -7.12 -17.97
N TYR A 145 -1.88 -7.48 -16.80
CA TYR A 145 -2.23 -8.87 -16.49
C TYR A 145 -3.74 -9.15 -16.54
N HIS A 146 -4.57 -8.12 -16.52
CA HIS A 146 -6.03 -8.28 -16.47
C HIS A 146 -6.71 -7.51 -17.59
N GLU A 147 -7.61 -8.19 -18.30
CA GLU A 147 -8.46 -7.54 -19.30
C GLU A 147 -9.49 -6.63 -18.63
N LYS A 148 -9.82 -5.52 -19.28
CA LYS A 148 -10.87 -4.61 -18.79
C LYS A 148 -12.21 -5.33 -18.80
N ALA A 149 -12.77 -5.54 -17.64
CA ALA A 149 -14.09 -6.11 -17.47
C ALA A 149 -15.10 -4.98 -17.15
N ASN A 150 -16.08 -4.77 -18.03
CA ASN A 150 -17.16 -3.78 -17.80
C ASN A 150 -18.31 -4.36 -16.95
N ALA A 151 -18.04 -5.32 -16.08
CA ALA A 151 -19.03 -5.90 -15.20
C ALA A 151 -19.15 -5.11 -13.90
N PRO A 152 -20.34 -4.99 -13.29
CA PRO A 152 -20.53 -4.35 -11.99
C PRO A 152 -19.75 -5.04 -10.86
N THR A 153 -19.36 -6.30 -11.09
CA THR A 153 -18.56 -7.12 -10.18
C THR A 153 -17.05 -7.06 -10.47
N SER A 154 -16.63 -6.31 -11.50
CA SER A 154 -15.21 -6.18 -11.83
C SER A 154 -14.45 -5.46 -10.71
N PHE A 155 -13.14 -5.68 -10.66
CA PHE A 155 -12.28 -5.04 -9.66
C PHE A 155 -12.33 -3.51 -9.77
N GLU A 156 -12.32 -2.97 -11.01
CA GLU A 156 -12.40 -1.53 -11.23
C GLU A 156 -13.70 -0.94 -10.69
N ALA A 157 -14.83 -1.65 -10.91
CA ALA A 157 -16.12 -1.22 -10.39
C ALA A 157 -16.16 -1.25 -8.85
N GLN A 158 -15.58 -2.28 -8.23
CA GLN A 158 -15.45 -2.39 -6.78
C GLN A 158 -14.54 -1.29 -6.23
N LEU A 159 -13.38 -1.06 -6.85
CA LEU A 159 -12.44 0.00 -6.47
C LEU A 159 -13.08 1.39 -6.60
N ALA A 160 -13.77 1.64 -7.71
CA ALA A 160 -14.49 2.91 -7.91
C ALA A 160 -15.57 3.13 -6.84
N ARG A 161 -16.33 2.09 -6.48
CA ARG A 161 -17.31 2.19 -5.39
C ARG A 161 -16.62 2.47 -4.06
N ALA A 162 -15.52 1.76 -3.74
CA ALA A 162 -14.79 1.96 -2.50
C ALA A 162 -14.24 3.39 -2.36
N ILE A 163 -13.72 3.98 -3.46
CA ILE A 163 -13.20 5.35 -3.48
C ILE A 163 -14.33 6.40 -3.28
N ASN A 164 -15.52 6.13 -3.84
CA ASN A 164 -16.62 7.11 -3.84
C ASN A 164 -17.62 6.90 -2.68
N ARG A 165 -17.37 5.96 -1.77
CA ARG A 165 -18.25 5.75 -0.61
C ARG A 165 -18.06 6.85 0.43
N GLU A 166 -19.14 7.55 0.76
CA GLU A 166 -19.14 8.56 1.82
C GLU A 166 -19.29 7.99 3.24
N ASP A 167 -19.78 6.73 3.34
CA ASP A 167 -20.02 6.04 4.61
C ASP A 167 -18.78 5.26 5.12
N VAL A 168 -17.64 5.36 4.42
CA VAL A 168 -16.42 4.62 4.73
C VAL A 168 -15.21 5.53 4.67
N ASP A 169 -14.43 5.55 5.73
CA ASP A 169 -13.22 6.37 5.82
C ASP A 169 -12.00 5.58 5.30
N VAL A 170 -11.86 5.53 3.96
CA VAL A 170 -10.72 4.88 3.29
C VAL A 170 -9.94 5.90 2.48
N GLY A 171 -8.62 5.93 2.69
CA GLY A 171 -7.71 6.69 1.84
C GLY A 171 -6.98 5.77 0.86
N PHE A 172 -7.03 6.08 -0.43
CA PHE A 172 -6.28 5.36 -1.46
C PHE A 172 -5.08 6.16 -1.93
N LEU A 173 -3.94 5.47 -2.08
CA LEU A 173 -2.81 5.96 -2.85
C LEU A 173 -2.54 4.98 -3.99
N ILE A 174 -2.66 5.45 -5.23
CA ILE A 174 -2.38 4.67 -6.44
C ILE A 174 -1.07 5.17 -7.04
N ALA A 175 -0.05 4.31 -7.04
CA ALA A 175 1.23 4.61 -7.69
C ALA A 175 1.27 4.00 -9.09
N LEU A 176 1.57 4.84 -10.08
CA LEU A 176 1.55 4.53 -11.52
C LEU A 176 2.84 4.95 -12.21
N ARG A 177 3.17 4.26 -13.31
CA ARG A 177 4.15 4.74 -14.28
C ARG A 177 3.52 5.75 -15.24
N GLU A 178 4.32 6.68 -15.71
CA GLU A 178 3.92 7.75 -16.62
C GLU A 178 3.90 7.30 -18.10
N ASP A 179 4.58 6.21 -18.42
CA ASP A 179 4.86 5.69 -19.78
C ASP A 179 3.94 4.53 -20.22
#